data_2c9c3f2faeb9051455bdb94f7f71c80d
#
_entry.id   2c9c3f2faeb9051455bdb94f7f71c80d
#
_cell.length_a   1.000
_cell.length_b   1.000
_cell.length_c   1.000
_cell.angle_alpha   90.00
_cell.angle_beta   90.00
_cell.angle_gamma   90.00
#
_symmetry.space_group_name_H-M   'P 1'
#
loop_
_entity.id
_entity.type
_entity.pdbx_description
1 polymer ?
#
loop_
_entity_poly.entity_id
_entity_poly.type
_entity_poly.pdbx_seq_one_letter_code
_entity_poly.pdbx_strand_id
1 'polypeptide(L)'
;MQGNLPPEAQEKLEELQELQGTAQELAVQKAQTETELEEAKEALDHLGQLDDDTEVYQEVGELMVKTTTDDAHDDLTERRDSLEQRVEALGRQEERIEERFEELQSDLQEVLGGLSDLAG
;
A
#
# COMPACT_ATOMS: atom_id res chain seq x y z
N MET A 1 17.76 -8.16 -32.66
CA MET A 1 16.58 -7.74 -33.41
C MET A 1 15.34 -7.87 -32.59
N GLN A 2 14.71 -6.75 -32.43
CA GLN A 2 13.58 -6.65 -31.52
C GLN A 2 12.30 -7.25 -32.05
N GLY A 3 12.21 -7.42 -33.33
CA GLY A 3 11.02 -7.96 -33.96
C GLY A 3 10.81 -9.46 -33.80
N ASN A 4 11.74 -10.13 -33.13
CA ASN A 4 11.73 -11.59 -33.08
C ASN A 4 11.06 -12.19 -31.86
N LEU A 5 10.57 -11.36 -30.92
CA LEU A 5 9.81 -11.84 -29.77
C LEU A 5 8.39 -12.21 -30.21
N PRO A 6 7.90 -13.38 -29.83
CA PRO A 6 6.51 -13.72 -30.13
C PRO A 6 5.54 -12.75 -29.46
N PRO A 7 4.37 -12.54 -30.03
CA PRO A 7 3.36 -11.65 -29.42
C PRO A 7 3.05 -12.00 -27.97
N GLU A 8 3.03 -13.29 -27.65
CA GLU A 8 2.80 -13.78 -26.30
C GLU A 8 3.84 -13.28 -25.30
N ALA A 9 5.12 -13.31 -25.70
CA ALA A 9 6.21 -12.79 -24.87
C ALA A 9 6.12 -11.28 -24.71
N GLN A 10 5.75 -10.56 -25.77
CA GLN A 10 5.58 -9.11 -25.73
C GLN A 10 4.46 -8.71 -24.78
N GLU A 11 3.32 -9.41 -24.82
CA GLU A 11 2.19 -9.16 -23.94
C GLU A 11 2.58 -9.36 -22.48
N LYS A 12 3.34 -10.41 -22.18
CA LYS A 12 3.78 -10.71 -20.83
C LYS A 12 4.76 -9.65 -20.30
N LEU A 13 5.65 -9.16 -21.15
CA LEU A 13 6.57 -8.08 -20.78
C LEU A 13 5.84 -6.78 -20.49
N GLU A 14 4.83 -6.44 -21.29
CA GLU A 14 4.01 -5.26 -21.06
C GLU A 14 3.26 -5.37 -19.72
N GLU A 15 2.69 -6.53 -19.46
CA GLU A 15 1.97 -6.78 -18.21
C GLU A 15 2.91 -6.70 -17.00
N LEU A 16 4.14 -7.22 -17.12
CA LEU A 16 5.15 -7.09 -16.06
C LEU A 16 5.49 -5.63 -15.77
N GLN A 17 5.63 -4.81 -16.82
CA GLN A 17 5.91 -3.38 -16.65
C GLN A 17 4.75 -2.67 -15.95
N GLU A 18 3.52 -2.98 -16.33
CA GLU A 18 2.32 -2.42 -15.69
C GLU A 18 2.25 -2.81 -14.21
N LEU A 19 2.52 -4.09 -13.92
CA LEU A 19 2.53 -4.57 -12.53
C LEU A 19 3.61 -3.89 -11.71
N GLN A 20 4.77 -3.66 -12.29
CA GLN A 20 5.86 -2.97 -11.60
C GLN A 20 5.45 -1.55 -11.22
N GLY A 21 4.78 -0.83 -12.13
CA GLY A 21 4.26 0.50 -11.86
C GLY A 21 3.20 0.47 -10.75
N THR A 22 2.28 -0.48 -10.81
CA THR A 22 1.24 -0.65 -9.78
C THR A 22 1.87 -0.98 -8.42
N ALA A 23 2.88 -1.85 -8.41
CA ALA A 23 3.58 -2.22 -7.17
C ALA A 23 4.23 -1.00 -6.52
N GLN A 24 4.84 -0.13 -7.32
CA GLN A 24 5.43 1.11 -6.82
C GLN A 24 4.40 2.06 -6.23
N GLU A 25 3.26 2.22 -6.89
CA GLU A 25 2.15 3.04 -6.38
C GLU A 25 1.61 2.49 -5.07
N LEU A 26 1.43 1.17 -4.98
CA LEU A 26 0.96 0.53 -3.75
C LEU A 26 1.95 0.70 -2.61
N ALA A 27 3.24 0.58 -2.89
CA ALA A 27 4.28 0.76 -1.89
C ALA A 27 4.26 2.19 -1.31
N VAL A 28 4.07 3.20 -2.17
CA VAL A 28 3.95 4.59 -1.75
C VAL A 28 2.70 4.80 -0.90
N GLN A 29 1.55 4.30 -1.35
CA GLN A 29 0.29 4.42 -0.61
C GLN A 29 0.39 3.74 0.75
N LYS A 30 0.98 2.54 0.79
CA LYS A 30 1.15 1.80 2.04
C LYS A 30 2.06 2.54 3.02
N ALA A 31 3.19 3.07 2.52
CA ALA A 31 4.11 3.85 3.34
C ALA A 31 3.45 5.10 3.93
N GLN A 32 2.65 5.82 3.12
CA GLN A 32 1.91 6.98 3.58
C GLN A 32 0.88 6.60 4.64
N THR A 33 0.17 5.51 4.43
CA THR A 33 -0.84 5.03 5.38
C THR A 33 -0.20 4.58 6.69
N GLU A 34 0.96 3.90 6.61
CA GLU A 34 1.72 3.51 7.80
C GLU A 34 2.18 4.73 8.61
N THR A 35 2.59 5.79 7.93
CA THR A 35 2.97 7.04 8.58
C THR A 35 1.78 7.66 9.31
N GLU A 36 0.61 7.72 8.65
CA GLU A 36 -0.61 8.23 9.28
C GLU A 36 -1.03 7.38 10.47
N LEU A 37 -0.88 6.07 10.36
CA LEU A 37 -1.17 5.13 11.45
C LEU A 37 -0.25 5.39 12.65
N GLU A 38 1.03 5.56 12.39
CA GLU A 38 2.01 5.85 13.45
C GLU A 38 1.69 7.17 14.16
N GLU A 39 1.32 8.20 13.38
CA GLU A 39 0.89 9.49 13.92
C GLU A 39 -0.34 9.35 14.81
N ALA A 40 -1.33 8.55 14.40
CA ALA A 40 -2.53 8.31 15.20
C ALA A 40 -2.20 7.60 16.51
N LYS A 41 -1.30 6.62 16.47
CA LYS A 41 -0.84 5.89 17.67
C LYS A 41 -0.10 6.81 18.63
N GLU A 42 0.77 7.66 18.10
CA GLU A 42 1.51 8.63 18.92
C GLU A 42 0.54 9.62 19.57
N ALA A 43 -0.44 10.12 18.82
CA ALA A 43 -1.44 11.04 19.36
C ALA A 43 -2.25 10.40 20.47
N LEU A 44 -2.64 9.13 20.31
CA LEU A 44 -3.34 8.37 21.36
C LEU A 44 -2.49 8.21 22.60
N ASP A 45 -1.21 7.94 22.42
CA ASP A 45 -0.28 7.78 23.53
C ASP A 45 -0.13 9.10 24.33
N HIS A 46 0.06 10.21 23.63
CA HIS A 46 0.11 11.53 24.23
C HIS A 46 -1.18 11.88 24.97
N LEU A 47 -2.30 11.63 24.31
CA LEU A 47 -3.61 11.92 24.86
C LEU A 47 -3.84 11.17 26.18
N GLY A 48 -3.38 9.91 26.25
CA GLY A 48 -3.50 9.08 27.45
C GLY A 48 -2.69 9.60 28.64
N GLN A 49 -1.71 10.49 28.39
CA GLN A 49 -0.89 11.08 29.44
C GLN A 49 -1.43 12.41 29.94
N LEU A 50 -2.47 12.95 29.32
CA LEU A 50 -3.07 14.22 29.68
C LEU A 50 -4.13 14.04 30.77
N ASP A 51 -4.28 15.08 31.59
CA ASP A 51 -5.37 15.12 32.58
C ASP A 51 -6.72 15.35 31.86
N ASP A 52 -7.79 14.86 32.45
CA ASP A 52 -9.13 14.93 31.86
C ASP A 52 -9.60 16.36 31.61
N ASP A 53 -9.09 17.32 32.38
CA ASP A 53 -9.45 18.74 32.27
C ASP A 53 -8.53 19.52 31.33
N THR A 54 -7.57 18.86 30.69
CA THR A 54 -6.67 19.49 29.72
C THR A 54 -7.46 19.94 28.49
N GLU A 55 -7.24 21.15 28.06
CA GLU A 55 -7.85 21.66 26.81
C GLU A 55 -7.21 20.96 25.62
N VAL A 56 -8.03 20.33 24.79
CA VAL A 56 -7.60 19.68 23.57
C VAL A 56 -8.36 20.26 22.39
N TYR A 57 -7.66 20.32 21.25
CA TYR A 57 -8.21 20.84 20.01
C TYR A 57 -8.02 19.84 18.91
N GLN A 58 -9.01 19.75 18.03
CA GLN A 58 -8.98 18.87 16.88
C GLN A 58 -8.87 19.72 15.62
N GLU A 59 -7.99 19.33 14.72
CA GLU A 59 -7.84 19.95 13.43
C GLU A 59 -8.92 19.42 12.48
N VAL A 60 -9.75 20.31 11.94
CA VAL A 60 -10.81 19.96 11.00
C VAL A 60 -10.65 20.86 9.80
N GLY A 61 -9.98 20.36 8.76
CA GLY A 61 -9.61 21.19 7.61
C GLY A 61 -8.69 22.32 8.04
N GLU A 62 -9.12 23.56 7.81
CA GLU A 62 -8.37 24.75 8.21
C GLU A 62 -8.71 25.26 9.60
N LEU A 63 -9.62 24.59 10.29
CA LEU A 63 -10.09 25.01 11.59
C LEU A 63 -9.51 24.15 12.72
N MET A 64 -9.32 24.79 13.86
CA MET A 64 -9.01 24.11 15.12
C MET A 64 -10.25 24.18 16.00
N VAL A 65 -10.80 23.03 16.34
CA VAL A 65 -12.04 22.92 17.10
C VAL A 65 -11.75 22.33 18.47
N LYS A 66 -12.25 23.00 19.50
CA LYS A 66 -12.11 22.50 20.88
C LYS A 66 -12.90 21.22 21.06
N THR A 67 -12.30 20.24 21.70
CA THR A 67 -12.94 18.96 21.98
C THR A 67 -12.57 18.52 23.42
N THR A 68 -13.05 17.35 23.81
CA THR A 68 -12.71 16.75 25.11
C THR A 68 -11.67 15.65 24.90
N THR A 69 -10.97 15.27 25.97
CA THR A 69 -10.03 14.15 25.92
C THR A 69 -10.75 12.86 25.54
N ASP A 70 -11.96 12.64 26.03
CA ASP A 70 -12.74 11.43 25.72
C ASP A 70 -13.15 11.39 24.25
N ASP A 71 -13.68 12.48 23.72
CA ASP A 71 -14.08 12.55 22.31
C ASP A 71 -12.88 12.43 21.38
N ALA A 72 -11.77 13.07 21.72
CA ALA A 72 -10.53 12.97 20.95
C ALA A 72 -10.02 11.53 20.96
N HIS A 73 -10.08 10.86 22.11
CA HIS A 73 -9.66 9.45 22.23
C HIS A 73 -10.51 8.55 21.33
N ASP A 74 -11.82 8.73 21.35
CA ASP A 74 -12.72 7.91 20.53
C ASP A 74 -12.46 8.14 19.03
N ASP A 75 -12.31 9.38 18.61
CA ASP A 75 -12.05 9.73 17.22
C ASP A 75 -10.69 9.15 16.73
N LEU A 76 -9.66 9.28 17.56
CA LEU A 76 -8.33 8.76 17.22
C LEU A 76 -8.29 7.24 17.20
N THR A 77 -9.02 6.58 18.10
CA THR A 77 -9.13 5.13 18.10
C THR A 77 -9.80 4.63 16.82
N GLU A 78 -10.88 5.26 16.42
CA GLU A 78 -11.58 4.94 15.19
C GLU A 78 -10.68 5.14 13.97
N ARG A 79 -9.93 6.25 13.94
CA ARG A 79 -8.99 6.53 12.86
C ARG A 79 -7.86 5.51 12.82
N ARG A 80 -7.28 5.16 13.98
CA ARG A 80 -6.23 4.13 14.07
C ARG A 80 -6.73 2.81 13.51
N ASP A 81 -7.92 2.37 13.92
CA ASP A 81 -8.48 1.09 13.48
C ASP A 81 -8.71 1.09 11.97
N SER A 82 -9.23 2.18 11.43
CA SER A 82 -9.45 2.34 10.00
C SER A 82 -8.13 2.29 9.22
N LEU A 83 -7.09 2.96 9.73
CA LEU A 83 -5.76 2.96 9.11
C LEU A 83 -5.10 1.58 9.16
N GLU A 84 -5.26 0.85 10.26
CA GLU A 84 -4.76 -0.52 10.37
C GLU A 84 -5.39 -1.43 9.32
N GLN A 85 -6.70 -1.32 9.13
CA GLN A 85 -7.42 -2.10 8.12
C GLN A 85 -6.93 -1.75 6.71
N ARG A 86 -6.66 -0.47 6.46
CA ARG A 86 -6.16 -0.03 5.16
C ARG A 86 -4.75 -0.56 4.89
N VAL A 87 -3.86 -0.53 5.88
CA VAL A 87 -2.50 -1.10 5.76
C VAL A 87 -2.59 -2.60 5.42
N GLU A 88 -3.45 -3.33 6.12
CA GLU A 88 -3.64 -4.76 5.84
C GLU A 88 -4.16 -5.00 4.43
N ALA A 89 -5.13 -4.20 3.98
CA ALA A 89 -5.70 -4.32 2.64
C ALA A 89 -4.64 -4.04 1.57
N LEU A 90 -3.82 -3.01 1.77
CA LEU A 90 -2.73 -2.68 0.84
C LEU A 90 -1.67 -3.79 0.82
N GLY A 91 -1.36 -4.37 1.97
CA GLY A 91 -0.45 -5.51 2.07
C GLY A 91 -0.94 -6.73 1.29
N ARG A 92 -2.25 -7.02 1.36
CA ARG A 92 -2.83 -8.12 0.58
C ARG A 92 -2.77 -7.84 -0.92
N GLN A 93 -2.96 -6.59 -1.33
CA GLN A 93 -2.83 -6.21 -2.74
C GLN A 93 -1.39 -6.37 -3.23
N GLU A 94 -0.41 -6.00 -2.41
CA GLU A 94 1.00 -6.20 -2.72
C GLU A 94 1.33 -7.69 -2.92
N GLU A 95 0.81 -8.54 -2.04
CA GLU A 95 1.02 -9.98 -2.15
C GLU A 95 0.46 -10.54 -3.45
N ARG A 96 -0.73 -10.09 -3.86
CA ARG A 96 -1.35 -10.54 -5.10
C ARG A 96 -0.55 -10.11 -6.32
N ILE A 97 -0.02 -8.91 -6.29
CA ILE A 97 0.82 -8.39 -7.38
C ILE A 97 2.13 -9.19 -7.45
N GLU A 98 2.73 -9.48 -6.31
CA GLU A 98 3.96 -10.29 -6.26
C GLU A 98 3.72 -11.69 -6.82
N GLU A 99 2.62 -12.33 -6.46
CA GLU A 99 2.24 -13.65 -6.99
C GLU A 99 2.05 -13.59 -8.51
N ARG A 100 1.36 -12.57 -8.99
CA ARG A 100 1.13 -12.38 -10.42
C ARG A 100 2.44 -12.12 -11.16
N PHE A 101 3.32 -11.34 -10.57
CA PHE A 101 4.63 -11.03 -11.13
C PHE A 101 5.47 -12.32 -11.30
N GLU A 102 5.51 -13.15 -10.27
CA GLU A 102 6.22 -14.43 -10.31
C GLU A 102 5.65 -15.37 -11.36
N GLU A 103 4.32 -15.43 -11.45
CA GLU A 103 3.61 -16.23 -12.45
C GLU A 103 3.97 -15.78 -13.87
N LEU A 104 3.95 -14.48 -14.11
CA LEU A 104 4.31 -13.93 -15.43
C LEU A 104 5.78 -14.16 -15.78
N GLN A 105 6.68 -14.04 -14.80
CA GLN A 105 8.09 -14.34 -15.03
C GLN A 105 8.30 -15.80 -15.41
N SER A 106 7.61 -16.71 -14.72
CA SER A 106 7.68 -18.12 -15.01
C SER A 106 7.15 -18.44 -16.40
N ASP A 107 5.99 -17.87 -16.75
CA ASP A 107 5.38 -18.05 -18.06
C ASP A 107 6.28 -17.51 -19.18
N LEU A 108 6.89 -16.35 -18.93
CA LEU A 108 7.80 -15.75 -19.90
C LEU A 108 9.04 -16.63 -20.12
N GLN A 109 9.59 -17.20 -19.08
CA GLN A 109 10.72 -18.13 -19.18
C GLN A 109 10.36 -19.36 -19.99
N GLU A 110 9.17 -19.89 -19.82
CA GLU A 110 8.69 -21.02 -20.62
C GLU A 110 8.58 -20.67 -22.10
N VAL A 111 8.02 -19.51 -22.41
CA VAL A 111 7.91 -19.04 -23.81
C VAL A 111 9.29 -18.87 -24.43
N LEU A 112 10.22 -18.22 -23.71
CA LEU A 112 11.58 -17.99 -24.20
C LEU A 112 12.38 -19.29 -24.25
N GLY A 113 12.17 -20.19 -23.30
CA GLY A 113 12.79 -21.51 -23.30
C GLY A 113 12.34 -22.36 -24.48
N GLY A 114 11.05 -22.30 -24.83
CA GLY A 114 10.51 -22.95 -26.01
C GLY A 114 11.15 -22.45 -27.32
N LEU A 115 11.40 -21.15 -27.41
CA LEU A 115 12.09 -20.56 -28.55
C LEU A 115 13.54 -21.04 -28.63
N SER A 116 14.20 -21.11 -27.51
CA SER A 116 15.58 -21.60 -27.43
C SER A 116 15.67 -23.05 -27.90
N ASP A 117 14.74 -23.89 -27.52
CA ASP A 117 14.66 -25.29 -27.95
C ASP A 117 14.42 -25.43 -29.45
N LEU A 118 13.60 -24.55 -30.01
CA LEU A 118 13.33 -24.53 -31.46
C LEU A 118 14.53 -24.02 -32.27
N ALA A 119 15.30 -23.10 -31.69
CA ALA A 119 16.49 -22.54 -32.35
C ALA A 119 17.71 -23.46 -32.25
N GLY A 120 17.72 -24.32 -31.26
CA GLY A 120 18.80 -25.26 -31.06
C GLY A 120 18.57 -26.57 -31.78
#